data_cc44203af9702a218e4e1eeb98f14be3
#
_entry.id   cc44203af9702a218e4e1eeb98f14be3
#
_cell.length_a   1.000
_cell.length_b   1.000
_cell.length_c   1.000
_cell.angle_alpha   90.00
_cell.angle_beta   90.00
_cell.angle_gamma   90.00
#
_symmetry.space_group_name_H-M   'P 1'
#
loop_
_entity.id
_entity.type
_entity.pdbx_description
1 polymer ?
#
loop_
_entity_poly.entity_id
_entity_poly.type
_entity_poly.pdbx_seq_one_letter_code
_entity_poly.pdbx_strand_id
1 'polypeptide(L)'
;MGVDLRHGGNREAAAARLNCPPSQLLDASASLVPWSSRWQRIGLSAWRDYPDRSQVLLRERIGVLHGVEPSFVLPGNGAAELFTW
;
A
#
# COMPACT_ATOMS: atom_id res chain seq x y z
N MET A 1 2.39 -3.55 29.81
CA MET A 1 2.85 -3.02 28.51
C MET A 1 1.77 -2.12 27.94
N GLY A 2 2.05 -0.84 27.75
CA GLY A 2 1.09 0.09 27.16
C GLY A 2 0.86 -0.23 25.68
N VAL A 3 -0.39 -0.18 25.23
CA VAL A 3 -0.71 -0.28 23.79
C VAL A 3 -0.24 1.00 23.12
N ASP A 4 0.60 0.88 22.09
CA ASP A 4 1.00 2.03 21.28
C ASP A 4 -0.19 2.48 20.41
N LEU A 5 -0.78 3.61 20.79
CA LEU A 5 -1.93 4.19 20.07
C LEU A 5 -1.51 5.25 19.04
N ARG A 6 -0.21 5.41 18.79
CA ARG A 6 0.29 6.43 17.83
C ARG A 6 -0.02 6.11 16.39
N HIS A 7 -0.34 4.86 16.08
CA HIS A 7 -0.67 4.41 14.74
C HIS A 7 -2.01 3.67 14.71
N GLY A 8 -2.78 3.89 13.67
CA GLY A 8 -4.01 3.15 13.40
C GLY A 8 -3.76 1.71 12.95
N GLY A 9 -4.83 0.93 12.80
CA GLY A 9 -4.80 -0.42 12.21
C GLY A 9 -4.51 -1.55 13.20
N ASN A 10 -4.31 -1.28 14.48
CA ASN A 10 -4.10 -2.33 15.49
C ASN A 10 -5.44 -2.87 16.01
N ARG A 11 -6.14 -3.62 15.17
CA ARG A 11 -7.48 -4.16 15.45
C ARG A 11 -7.48 -5.15 16.62
N GLU A 12 -6.44 -5.96 16.76
CA GLU A 12 -6.34 -6.97 17.83
C GLU A 12 -6.27 -6.31 19.21
N ALA A 13 -5.43 -5.29 19.34
CA ALA A 13 -5.32 -4.55 20.58
C ALA A 13 -6.61 -3.79 20.94
N ALA A 14 -7.28 -3.23 19.93
CA ALA A 14 -8.57 -2.55 20.13
C ALA A 14 -9.66 -3.54 20.55
N ALA A 15 -9.73 -4.71 19.92
CA ALA A 15 -10.67 -5.78 20.25
C ALA A 15 -10.48 -6.28 21.70
N ALA A 16 -9.23 -6.49 22.09
CA ALA A 16 -8.91 -6.89 23.47
C ALA A 16 -9.37 -5.84 24.51
N ARG A 17 -9.14 -4.54 24.21
CA ARG A 17 -9.58 -3.45 25.11
C ARG A 17 -11.10 -3.35 25.23
N LEU A 18 -11.81 -3.59 24.15
CA LEU A 18 -13.27 -3.50 24.08
C LEU A 18 -13.95 -4.82 24.45
N ASN A 19 -13.17 -5.85 24.75
CA ASN A 19 -13.66 -7.20 25.06
C ASN A 19 -14.64 -7.73 24.01
N CYS A 20 -14.30 -7.55 22.74
CA CYS A 20 -15.10 -8.04 21.62
C CYS A 20 -14.20 -8.69 20.56
N PRO A 21 -14.74 -9.57 19.72
CA PRO A 21 -13.96 -10.14 18.61
C PRO A 21 -13.60 -9.07 17.56
N PRO A 22 -12.43 -9.15 16.91
CA PRO A 22 -12.00 -8.21 15.87
C PRO A 22 -13.00 -8.05 14.71
N SER A 23 -13.80 -9.07 14.44
CA SER A 23 -14.85 -9.06 13.40
C SER A 23 -16.01 -8.10 13.69
N GLN A 24 -16.19 -7.70 14.94
CA GLN A 24 -17.21 -6.72 15.35
C GLN A 24 -16.71 -5.28 15.32
N LEU A 25 -15.42 -5.07 15.03
CA LEU A 25 -14.86 -3.73 14.96
C LEU A 25 -14.99 -3.14 13.56
N LEU A 26 -15.50 -1.92 13.49
CA LEU A 26 -15.36 -1.04 12.34
C LEU A 26 -14.09 -0.20 12.53
N ASP A 27 -13.04 -0.51 11.77
CA ASP A 27 -11.77 0.19 11.88
C ASP A 27 -11.70 1.36 10.90
N ALA A 28 -11.81 2.56 11.41
CA ALA A 28 -11.63 3.80 10.67
C ALA A 28 -10.31 4.52 11.03
N SER A 29 -9.39 3.85 11.72
CA SER A 29 -8.14 4.43 12.21
C SER A 29 -7.00 4.43 11.18
N ALA A 30 -7.18 3.76 10.06
CA ALA A 30 -6.18 3.67 8.99
C ALA A 30 -6.83 3.93 7.63
N SER A 31 -6.09 4.60 6.75
CA SER A 31 -6.53 4.89 5.38
C SER A 31 -6.25 3.70 4.47
N LEU A 32 -7.02 2.63 4.67
CA LEU A 32 -6.92 1.40 3.89
C LEU A 32 -8.23 1.12 3.19
N VAL A 33 -8.16 0.61 1.96
CA VAL A 33 -9.36 0.12 1.27
C VAL A 33 -9.88 -1.14 1.95
N PRO A 34 -11.21 -1.25 2.20
CA PRO A 34 -11.77 -2.37 2.95
C PRO A 34 -11.92 -3.66 2.14
N TRP A 35 -11.60 -3.63 0.86
CA TRP A 35 -11.69 -4.78 -0.04
C TRP A 35 -10.31 -5.15 -0.59
N SER A 36 -10.14 -6.43 -0.89
CA SER A 36 -8.94 -6.91 -1.58
C SER A 36 -9.00 -6.52 -3.06
N SER A 37 -7.88 -6.04 -3.59
CA SER A 37 -7.77 -5.83 -5.03
C SER A 37 -7.80 -7.17 -5.76
N ARG A 38 -8.30 -7.16 -6.99
CA ARG A 38 -8.22 -8.33 -7.86
C ARG A 38 -6.78 -8.45 -8.35
N TRP A 39 -6.01 -9.29 -7.69
CA TRP A 39 -4.64 -9.57 -8.10
C TRP A 39 -4.63 -10.31 -9.43
N GLN A 40 -4.01 -9.73 -10.42
CA GLN A 40 -3.58 -10.49 -11.59
C GLN A 40 -2.43 -11.42 -11.19
N ARG A 41 -2.34 -12.57 -11.83
CA ARG A 41 -1.23 -13.49 -11.56
C ARG A 41 0.09 -12.81 -11.90
N ILE A 42 0.94 -12.68 -10.90
CA ILE A 42 2.31 -12.20 -11.07
C ILE A 42 3.13 -13.38 -11.58
N GLY A 43 3.80 -13.22 -12.72
CA GLY A 43 4.67 -14.25 -13.26
C GLY A 43 5.88 -14.52 -12.35
N LEU A 44 6.37 -15.76 -12.37
CA LEU A 44 7.53 -16.16 -11.55
C LEU A 44 8.79 -15.34 -11.84
N SER A 45 8.95 -14.84 -13.06
CA SER A 45 10.07 -13.97 -13.43
C SER A 45 10.12 -12.68 -12.61
N ALA A 46 8.97 -12.13 -12.23
CA ALA A 46 8.91 -10.93 -11.40
C ALA A 46 9.46 -11.14 -9.98
N TRP A 47 9.51 -12.39 -9.52
CA TRP A 47 10.07 -12.74 -8.22
C TRP A 47 11.56 -13.10 -8.28
N ARG A 48 12.07 -13.42 -9.48
CA ARG A 48 13.44 -13.87 -9.70
C ARG A 48 14.37 -12.74 -10.05
N ASP A 49 13.92 -11.85 -10.91
CA ASP A 49 14.76 -10.84 -11.54
C ASP A 49 14.87 -9.59 -10.66
N TYR A 50 16.02 -8.92 -10.72
CA TYR A 50 16.19 -7.62 -10.06
C TYR A 50 15.21 -6.60 -10.66
N PRO A 51 14.66 -5.69 -9.82
CA PRO A 51 13.82 -4.62 -10.32
C PRO A 51 14.58 -3.69 -11.28
N ASP A 52 13.88 -3.21 -12.32
CA ASP A 52 14.42 -2.17 -13.18
C ASP A 52 14.58 -0.86 -12.38
N ARG A 53 15.82 -0.39 -12.26
CA ARG A 53 16.13 0.84 -11.53
C ARG A 53 15.47 2.08 -12.12
N SER A 54 15.35 2.11 -13.45
CA SER A 54 14.77 3.24 -14.18
C SER A 54 13.25 3.20 -14.19
N GLN A 55 12.66 2.05 -13.83
CA GLN A 55 11.22 1.82 -13.79
C GLN A 55 10.51 2.24 -15.08
N VAL A 56 11.19 2.05 -16.23
CA VAL A 56 10.73 2.53 -17.54
C VAL A 56 9.34 2.00 -17.85
N LEU A 57 9.15 0.68 -17.77
CA LEU A 57 7.87 0.05 -18.10
C LEU A 57 6.75 0.55 -17.17
N LEU A 58 7.01 0.71 -15.89
CA LEU A 58 6.04 1.23 -14.92
C LEU A 58 5.64 2.67 -15.27
N ARG A 59 6.62 3.53 -15.56
CA ARG A 59 6.40 4.93 -15.93
C ARG A 59 5.61 5.06 -17.23
N GLU A 60 5.92 4.24 -18.23
CA GLU A 60 5.18 4.18 -19.51
C GLU A 60 3.72 3.77 -19.27
N ARG A 61 3.49 2.72 -18.48
CA ARG A 61 2.13 2.25 -18.18
C ARG A 61 1.30 3.27 -17.43
N ILE A 62 1.90 3.93 -16.45
CA ILE A 62 1.24 5.01 -15.71
C ILE A 62 0.98 6.21 -16.64
N GLY A 63 1.95 6.57 -17.47
CA GLY A 63 1.81 7.63 -18.44
C GLY A 63 0.64 7.40 -19.40
N VAL A 64 0.51 6.20 -19.94
CA VAL A 64 -0.63 5.82 -20.78
C VAL A 64 -1.95 5.90 -20.03
N LEU A 65 -1.98 5.39 -18.79
CA LEU A 65 -3.19 5.37 -17.97
C LEU A 65 -3.71 6.79 -17.65
N HIS A 66 -2.81 7.72 -17.42
CA HIS A 66 -3.15 9.09 -17.00
C HIS A 66 -2.99 10.13 -18.10
N GLY A 67 -2.58 9.76 -19.30
CA GLY A 67 -2.40 10.68 -20.42
C GLY A 67 -1.25 11.68 -20.21
N VAL A 68 -0.19 11.25 -19.54
CA VAL A 68 1.00 12.09 -19.28
C VAL A 68 2.26 11.44 -19.83
N GLU A 69 3.24 12.27 -20.18
CA GLU A 69 4.55 11.78 -20.60
C GLU A 69 5.22 10.97 -19.47
N PRO A 70 5.86 9.84 -19.76
CA PRO A 70 6.54 9.02 -18.75
C PRO A 70 7.60 9.78 -17.95
N SER A 71 8.19 10.83 -18.53
CA SER A 71 9.17 11.68 -17.86
C SER A 71 8.60 12.49 -16.69
N PHE A 72 7.29 12.70 -16.66
CA PHE A 72 6.58 13.36 -15.55
C PHE A 72 6.09 12.39 -14.47
N VAL A 73 6.37 11.11 -14.63
CA VAL A 73 5.99 10.08 -13.65
C VAL A 73 7.16 9.80 -12.73
N LEU A 74 6.95 9.98 -11.44
CA LEU A 74 7.92 9.65 -10.38
C LEU A 74 7.33 8.54 -9.49
N PRO A 75 7.70 7.28 -9.72
CA PRO A 75 7.30 6.20 -8.83
C PRO A 75 8.10 6.23 -7.53
N GLY A 76 7.44 5.93 -6.43
CA GLY A 76 8.07 5.84 -5.12
C GLY A 76 7.54 4.67 -4.29
N ASN A 77 8.26 4.32 -3.25
CA ASN A 77 7.89 3.28 -2.32
C ASN A 77 6.98 3.84 -1.22
N GLY A 78 5.75 4.14 -1.60
CA GLY A 78 4.77 4.76 -0.74
C GLY A 78 4.86 6.30 -0.68
N ALA A 79 3.79 6.91 -0.20
CA ALA A 79 3.66 8.38 -0.14
C ALA A 79 4.73 9.03 0.75
N ALA A 80 5.12 8.38 1.84
CA ALA A 80 6.12 8.91 2.75
C ALA A 80 7.48 9.17 2.07
N GLU A 81 7.91 8.27 1.19
CA GLU A 81 9.15 8.46 0.41
C GLU A 81 9.02 9.68 -0.53
N LEU A 82 7.89 9.79 -1.24
CA LEU A 82 7.66 10.87 -2.19
C LEU A 82 7.59 12.24 -1.50
N PHE A 83 7.08 12.30 -0.27
CA PHE A 83 7.02 13.56 0.49
C PHE A 83 8.38 14.01 1.04
N THR A 84 9.39 13.16 1.04
CA THR A 84 10.75 13.51 1.50
C THR A 84 11.68 13.95 0.37
N TRP A 85 11.23 13.95 -0.89
CA TRP A 85 12.00 14.29 -2.10
C TRP A 85 11.77 15.72 -2.60
#